data_d24e5e65b7a734c80528c503818243fd
#
_entry.id   d24e5e65b7a734c80528c503818243fd
#
_cell.length_a   1.000
_cell.length_b   1.000
_cell.length_c   1.000
_cell.angle_alpha   90.00
_cell.angle_beta   90.00
_cell.angle_gamma   90.00
#
_symmetry.space_group_name_H-M   'P 1'
#
loop_
_entity.id
_entity.type
_entity.pdbx_description
1 polymer ?
#
loop_
_entity_poly.entity_id
_entity_poly.type
_entity_poly.pdbx_seq_one_letter_code
_entity_poly.pdbx_strand_id
1 'polypeptide(L)'
;MSTFIFIVCAVVGVILGLSLYFLRFLARDGQLRAARIGVLLFDVLGVSSLFLFFRVHTSDGWGGWVVLLVILFFVGQCLTLVLTMLGVVLRYLWRMMITAPHDPARRRMLVGAAAYPVAGILLSTYGTLFERLHTVRRDYVIPIVHLPHEAEGMVIAQISDIHLGVYFSVEDLDALLVQIAETKPDLLAVTGDIFDDEQINSRAAEILVSHAKDYPDGIWYCIGNHEYYRNARPIVERLKQESHIHILLNGAERVVGRGDFYIAGVDYPFARGAAFYKQKAEYFAAAMKEVPAGALTVLLAHHPEFIDDAAEYGTVPLTLTGHTHGSQFGIIGHPLFPVFKYTRGMVRKNENYGYVHCGNGSWFPVRIGCPPEVAYFRLERVKQ
;
A
#
# COMPACT_ATOMS: atom_id res chain seq x y z
N MET A 1 24.46 9.49 -7.32
CA MET A 1 23.60 9.82 -8.49
C MET A 1 23.99 9.06 -9.76
N SER A 2 25.27 9.02 -10.18
CA SER A 2 25.72 8.31 -11.41
C SER A 2 25.43 6.80 -11.41
N THR A 3 25.72 6.10 -10.30
CA THR A 3 25.52 4.64 -10.18
C THR A 3 24.04 4.24 -10.27
N PHE A 4 23.15 5.01 -9.64
CA PHE A 4 21.70 4.76 -9.69
C PHE A 4 21.14 4.94 -11.10
N ILE A 5 21.49 6.03 -11.78
CA ILE A 5 21.11 6.29 -13.18
C ILE A 5 21.60 5.14 -14.10
N PHE A 6 22.85 4.70 -13.90
CA PHE A 6 23.41 3.59 -14.66
C PHE A 6 22.60 2.30 -14.46
N ILE A 7 22.26 1.96 -13.21
CA ILE A 7 21.44 0.78 -12.89
C ILE A 7 20.07 0.87 -13.56
N VAL A 8 19.39 2.01 -13.47
CA VAL A 8 18.07 2.21 -14.07
C VAL A 8 18.14 2.09 -15.59
N CYS A 9 19.13 2.73 -16.25
CA CYS A 9 19.31 2.59 -17.69
C CYS A 9 19.62 1.16 -18.11
N ALA A 10 20.42 0.42 -17.32
CA ALA A 10 20.71 -0.99 -17.57
C ALA A 10 19.43 -1.85 -17.46
N VAL A 11 18.60 -1.65 -16.44
CA VAL A 11 17.32 -2.35 -16.25
C VAL A 11 16.38 -2.05 -17.41
N VAL A 12 16.22 -0.78 -17.80
CA VAL A 12 15.38 -0.40 -18.96
C VAL A 12 15.90 -1.03 -20.24
N GLY A 13 17.24 -1.05 -20.46
CA GLY A 13 17.86 -1.69 -21.61
C GLY A 13 17.60 -3.20 -21.66
N VAL A 14 17.65 -3.89 -20.54
CA VAL A 14 17.33 -5.32 -20.43
C VAL A 14 15.85 -5.56 -20.75
N ILE A 15 14.94 -4.78 -20.17
CA ILE A 15 13.49 -4.88 -20.42
C ILE A 15 13.19 -4.66 -21.90
N LEU A 16 13.79 -3.63 -22.51
CA LEU A 16 13.69 -3.37 -23.96
C LEU A 16 14.18 -4.55 -24.79
N GLY A 17 15.39 -5.03 -24.50
CA GLY A 17 15.97 -6.16 -25.21
C GLY A 17 15.09 -7.40 -25.18
N LEU A 18 14.55 -7.72 -23.99
CA LEU A 18 13.62 -8.85 -23.81
C LEU A 18 12.29 -8.62 -24.53
N SER A 19 11.72 -7.42 -24.47
CA SER A 19 10.48 -7.08 -25.18
C SER A 19 10.64 -7.22 -26.68
N LEU A 20 11.73 -6.69 -27.26
CA LEU A 20 12.04 -6.84 -28.69
C LEU A 20 12.33 -8.29 -29.07
N TYR A 21 12.99 -9.06 -28.20
CA TYR A 21 13.24 -10.48 -28.41
C TYR A 21 11.95 -11.28 -28.47
N PHE A 22 11.03 -11.09 -27.51
CA PHE A 22 9.76 -11.83 -27.48
C PHE A 22 8.80 -11.40 -28.57
N LEU A 23 8.76 -10.10 -28.96
CA LEU A 23 7.94 -9.62 -30.07
C LEU A 23 8.23 -10.34 -31.38
N ARG A 24 9.48 -10.75 -31.64
CA ARG A 24 9.84 -11.50 -32.86
C ARG A 24 9.13 -12.85 -32.98
N PHE A 25 8.70 -13.46 -31.85
CA PHE A 25 7.94 -14.73 -31.88
C PHE A 25 6.44 -14.51 -32.13
N LEU A 26 5.96 -13.28 -31.93
CA LEU A 26 4.53 -12.93 -31.99
C LEU A 26 4.15 -12.24 -33.31
N ALA A 27 5.04 -11.47 -33.95
CA ALA A 27 4.75 -10.64 -35.09
C ALA A 27 5.37 -11.16 -36.40
N ARG A 28 4.69 -10.91 -37.54
CA ARG A 28 5.24 -11.09 -38.89
C ARG A 28 6.12 -9.90 -39.27
N ASP A 29 7.00 -10.05 -40.31
CA ASP A 29 8.04 -9.06 -40.63
C ASP A 29 7.56 -7.61 -40.80
N GLY A 30 6.43 -7.36 -41.46
CA GLY A 30 5.90 -6.00 -41.60
C GLY A 30 5.31 -5.41 -40.30
N GLN A 31 4.60 -6.23 -39.53
CA GLN A 31 4.03 -5.84 -38.23
C GLN A 31 5.13 -5.74 -37.15
N LEU A 32 6.19 -6.56 -37.27
CA LEU A 32 7.33 -6.51 -36.40
C LEU A 32 8.06 -5.17 -36.47
N ARG A 33 8.16 -4.58 -37.68
CA ARG A 33 8.80 -3.28 -37.86
C ARG A 33 8.04 -2.17 -37.14
N ALA A 34 6.71 -2.09 -37.28
CA ALA A 34 5.88 -1.12 -36.57
C ALA A 34 5.90 -1.31 -35.05
N ALA A 35 5.80 -2.57 -34.57
CA ALA A 35 5.88 -2.89 -33.14
C ALA A 35 7.25 -2.53 -32.55
N ARG A 36 8.35 -2.80 -33.25
CA ARG A 36 9.71 -2.42 -32.83
C ARG A 36 9.87 -0.90 -32.75
N ILE A 37 9.37 -0.16 -33.73
CA ILE A 37 9.41 1.30 -33.73
C ILE A 37 8.61 1.84 -32.55
N GLY A 38 7.39 1.30 -32.31
CA GLY A 38 6.55 1.70 -31.18
C GLY A 38 7.22 1.47 -29.82
N VAL A 39 7.83 0.28 -29.62
CA VAL A 39 8.57 -0.02 -28.39
C VAL A 39 9.80 0.87 -28.23
N LEU A 40 10.58 1.09 -29.29
CA LEU A 40 11.74 1.98 -29.27
C LEU A 40 11.36 3.43 -28.97
N LEU A 41 10.30 3.95 -29.58
CA LEU A 41 9.82 5.31 -29.29
C LEU A 41 9.36 5.44 -27.83
N PHE A 42 8.66 4.42 -27.35
CA PHE A 42 8.20 4.37 -25.96
C PHE A 42 9.38 4.39 -25.01
N ASP A 43 10.44 3.62 -25.28
CA ASP A 43 11.65 3.57 -24.47
C ASP A 43 12.46 4.87 -24.51
N VAL A 44 12.61 5.47 -25.70
CA VAL A 44 13.27 6.77 -25.83
C VAL A 44 12.54 7.83 -25.01
N LEU A 45 11.20 7.84 -25.03
CA LEU A 45 10.40 8.76 -24.21
C LEU A 45 10.58 8.46 -22.72
N GLY A 46 10.57 7.18 -22.31
CA GLY A 46 10.78 6.77 -20.92
C GLY A 46 12.16 7.15 -20.40
N VAL A 47 13.23 6.87 -21.17
CA VAL A 47 14.60 7.24 -20.79
C VAL A 47 14.77 8.78 -20.78
N SER A 48 14.21 9.49 -21.75
CA SER A 48 14.26 10.96 -21.78
C SER A 48 13.54 11.60 -20.61
N SER A 49 12.40 11.04 -20.19
CA SER A 49 11.67 11.51 -19.02
C SER A 49 12.43 11.22 -17.71
N LEU A 50 13.19 10.13 -17.62
CA LEU A 50 14.10 9.87 -16.50
C LEU A 50 15.19 10.95 -16.37
N PHE A 51 15.77 11.40 -17.49
CA PHE A 51 16.73 12.50 -17.45
C PHE A 51 16.11 13.82 -16.99
N LEU A 52 14.88 14.10 -17.42
CA LEU A 52 14.10 15.25 -16.95
C LEU A 52 13.81 15.15 -15.44
N PHE A 53 13.41 13.98 -14.97
CA PHE A 53 13.16 13.74 -13.54
C PHE A 53 14.32 14.13 -12.64
N PHE A 54 15.57 13.80 -13.02
CA PHE A 54 16.75 14.16 -12.24
C PHE A 54 17.14 15.64 -12.32
N ARG A 55 16.56 16.39 -13.27
CA ARG A 55 16.78 17.82 -13.46
C ARG A 55 15.73 18.71 -12.81
N VAL A 56 14.54 18.20 -12.60
CA VAL A 56 13.40 18.93 -12.04
C VAL A 56 13.29 18.60 -10.56
N HIS A 57 13.39 19.61 -9.67
CA HIS A 57 13.11 19.41 -8.25
C HIS A 57 11.64 19.07 -8.08
N THR A 58 11.33 18.01 -7.33
CA THR A 58 10.03 17.39 -7.22
C THR A 58 8.97 18.21 -6.45
N SER A 59 9.36 19.32 -5.84
CA SER A 59 8.49 20.15 -5.00
C SER A 59 7.55 21.09 -5.78
N ASP A 60 7.77 21.32 -7.06
CA ASP A 60 6.96 22.23 -7.84
C ASP A 60 6.00 21.43 -8.74
N GLY A 61 4.74 21.85 -8.86
CA GLY A 61 3.65 21.09 -9.51
C GLY A 61 3.95 20.44 -10.86
N TRP A 62 4.90 20.99 -11.65
CA TRP A 62 5.39 20.37 -12.89
C TRP A 62 6.28 19.15 -12.66
N GLY A 63 7.06 19.11 -11.56
CA GLY A 63 7.91 17.97 -11.22
C GLY A 63 7.12 16.70 -10.98
N GLY A 64 5.98 16.78 -10.30
CA GLY A 64 5.08 15.67 -10.06
C GLY A 64 4.56 15.03 -11.36
N TRP A 65 4.18 15.83 -12.34
CA TRP A 65 3.75 15.31 -13.64
C TRP A 65 4.87 14.60 -14.42
N VAL A 66 6.10 15.11 -14.35
CA VAL A 66 7.26 14.45 -14.96
C VAL A 66 7.51 13.09 -14.32
N VAL A 67 7.45 13.01 -12.99
CA VAL A 67 7.60 11.74 -12.24
C VAL A 67 6.50 10.76 -12.66
N LEU A 68 5.25 11.18 -12.69
CA LEU A 68 4.14 10.33 -13.12
C LEU A 68 4.33 9.80 -14.54
N LEU A 69 4.79 10.63 -15.47
CA LEU A 69 5.08 10.21 -16.84
C LEU A 69 6.19 9.16 -16.90
N VAL A 70 7.30 9.37 -16.18
CA VAL A 70 8.41 8.40 -16.10
C VAL A 70 7.91 7.05 -15.61
N ILE A 71 7.13 7.04 -14.54
CA ILE A 71 6.63 5.81 -13.95
C ILE A 71 5.60 5.14 -14.86
N LEU A 72 4.70 5.90 -15.48
CA LEU A 72 3.75 5.38 -16.44
C LEU A 72 4.47 4.65 -17.58
N PHE A 73 5.55 5.23 -18.12
CA PHE A 73 6.35 4.62 -19.17
C PHE A 73 7.08 3.37 -18.67
N PHE A 74 7.71 3.42 -17.51
CA PHE A 74 8.45 2.28 -16.96
C PHE A 74 7.53 1.10 -16.65
N VAL A 75 6.40 1.35 -15.99
CA VAL A 75 5.41 0.30 -15.69
C VAL A 75 4.77 -0.23 -16.96
N GLY A 76 4.45 0.64 -17.92
CA GLY A 76 3.96 0.24 -19.23
C GLY A 76 4.91 -0.72 -19.96
N GLN A 77 6.23 -0.49 -19.86
CA GLN A 77 7.25 -1.39 -20.41
C GLN A 77 7.27 -2.73 -19.69
N CYS A 78 7.25 -2.74 -18.36
CA CYS A 78 7.22 -3.97 -17.57
C CYS A 78 5.97 -4.81 -17.91
N LEU A 79 4.80 -4.17 -17.96
CA LEU A 79 3.54 -4.82 -18.33
C LEU A 79 3.57 -5.34 -19.78
N THR A 80 4.12 -4.57 -20.69
CA THR A 80 4.31 -4.99 -22.09
C THR A 80 5.15 -6.27 -22.17
N LEU A 81 6.27 -6.31 -21.44
CA LEU A 81 7.12 -7.48 -21.37
C LEU A 81 6.37 -8.70 -20.83
N VAL A 82 5.68 -8.55 -19.70
CA VAL A 82 4.90 -9.65 -19.09
C VAL A 82 3.82 -10.16 -20.03
N LEU A 83 3.06 -9.26 -20.64
CA LEU A 83 1.99 -9.63 -21.58
C LEU A 83 2.56 -10.31 -22.84
N THR A 84 3.69 -9.84 -23.37
CA THR A 84 4.34 -10.50 -24.52
C THR A 84 4.87 -11.88 -24.18
N MET A 85 5.48 -12.07 -23.00
CA MET A 85 5.91 -13.37 -22.50
C MET A 85 4.72 -14.33 -22.38
N LEU A 86 3.64 -13.88 -21.74
CA LEU A 86 2.40 -14.66 -21.60
C LEU A 86 1.83 -15.05 -22.97
N GLY A 87 1.80 -14.11 -23.93
CA GLY A 87 1.37 -14.36 -25.30
C GLY A 87 2.22 -15.43 -26.01
N VAL A 88 3.53 -15.42 -25.80
CA VAL A 88 4.43 -16.48 -26.34
C VAL A 88 4.13 -17.83 -25.73
N VAL A 89 3.96 -17.89 -24.40
CA VAL A 89 3.63 -19.13 -23.68
C VAL A 89 2.28 -19.70 -24.15
N LEU A 90 1.23 -18.86 -24.19
CA LEU A 90 -0.09 -19.27 -24.65
C LEU A 90 -0.06 -19.78 -26.10
N ARG A 91 0.71 -19.10 -26.98
CA ARG A 91 0.90 -19.55 -28.36
C ARG A 91 1.61 -20.89 -28.44
N TYR A 92 2.62 -21.12 -27.58
CA TYR A 92 3.34 -22.41 -27.52
C TYR A 92 2.39 -23.53 -27.06
N LEU A 93 1.63 -23.32 -25.98
CA LEU A 93 0.64 -24.29 -25.50
C LEU A 93 -0.45 -24.57 -26.52
N TRP A 94 -0.96 -23.52 -27.19
CA TRP A 94 -1.93 -23.67 -28.26
C TRP A 94 -1.41 -24.52 -29.42
N ARG A 95 -0.14 -24.34 -29.82
CA ARG A 95 0.50 -25.16 -30.86
C ARG A 95 0.64 -26.62 -30.45
N MET A 96 0.82 -26.90 -29.17
CA MET A 96 0.89 -28.29 -28.67
C MET A 96 -0.49 -28.98 -28.69
N MET A 97 -1.58 -28.21 -28.53
CA MET A 97 -2.94 -28.77 -28.50
C MET A 97 -3.60 -28.91 -29.86
N ILE A 98 -3.13 -28.18 -30.89
CA ILE A 98 -3.75 -28.18 -32.21
C ILE A 98 -2.78 -28.72 -33.26
N THR A 99 -3.07 -29.92 -33.78
CA THR A 99 -2.32 -30.60 -34.82
C THR A 99 -2.74 -30.24 -36.26
N ALA A 100 -3.67 -29.31 -36.46
CA ALA A 100 -4.24 -28.94 -37.77
C ALA A 100 -3.43 -27.85 -38.50
N PRO A 101 -3.11 -28.01 -39.80
CA PRO A 101 -2.16 -27.14 -40.52
C PRO A 101 -2.71 -25.78 -41.01
N HIS A 102 -4.00 -25.53 -41.06
CA HIS A 102 -4.57 -24.31 -41.69
C HIS A 102 -5.78 -23.77 -40.94
N ASP A 103 -5.54 -22.84 -39.98
CA ASP A 103 -6.64 -22.19 -39.24
C ASP A 103 -6.61 -20.64 -39.39
N PRO A 104 -7.75 -20.00 -39.80
CA PRO A 104 -7.93 -18.53 -39.81
C PRO A 104 -7.80 -17.88 -38.41
N ALA A 105 -7.98 -18.63 -37.32
CA ALA A 105 -7.72 -18.16 -35.95
C ALA A 105 -6.25 -17.77 -35.76
N ARG A 106 -5.31 -18.40 -36.48
CA ARG A 106 -3.89 -18.06 -36.50
C ARG A 106 -3.62 -16.63 -36.97
N ARG A 107 -4.44 -16.09 -37.90
CA ARG A 107 -4.33 -14.72 -38.41
C ARG A 107 -4.85 -13.69 -37.35
N ARG A 108 -5.94 -14.02 -36.63
CA ARG A 108 -6.51 -13.19 -35.57
C ARG A 108 -5.60 -13.07 -34.36
N MET A 109 -4.93 -14.15 -33.98
CA MET A 109 -3.97 -14.16 -32.87
C MET A 109 -2.69 -13.34 -33.18
N LEU A 110 -2.33 -13.19 -34.45
CA LEU A 110 -1.16 -12.42 -34.89
C LEU A 110 -1.41 -10.92 -34.97
N VAL A 111 -2.65 -10.49 -35.17
CA VAL A 111 -3.07 -9.08 -35.02
C VAL A 111 -2.93 -8.64 -33.56
N GLY A 112 -3.01 -9.58 -32.63
CA GLY A 112 -2.84 -9.32 -31.19
C GLY A 112 -1.43 -8.88 -30.77
N ALA A 113 -0.36 -9.12 -31.57
CA ALA A 113 1.00 -8.75 -31.13
C ALA A 113 1.18 -7.23 -30.92
N ALA A 114 0.49 -6.40 -31.73
CA ALA A 114 0.45 -4.94 -31.55
C ALA A 114 -0.45 -4.52 -30.35
N ALA A 115 -1.34 -5.40 -29.89
CA ALA A 115 -2.22 -5.11 -28.77
C ALA A 115 -1.49 -5.18 -27.42
N TYR A 116 -0.40 -5.91 -27.29
CA TYR A 116 0.32 -6.04 -26.02
C TYR A 116 0.93 -4.72 -25.51
N PRO A 117 1.66 -3.93 -26.31
CA PRO A 117 2.12 -2.60 -25.89
C PRO A 117 0.95 -1.67 -25.56
N VAL A 118 -0.12 -1.70 -26.37
CA VAL A 118 -1.33 -0.89 -26.12
C VAL A 118 -1.97 -1.29 -24.80
N ALA A 119 -2.14 -2.59 -24.53
CA ALA A 119 -2.69 -3.08 -23.27
C ALA A 119 -1.79 -2.71 -22.07
N GLY A 120 -0.47 -2.79 -22.23
CA GLY A 120 0.48 -2.38 -21.20
C GLY A 120 0.36 -0.90 -20.85
N ILE A 121 0.26 -0.03 -21.86
CA ILE A 121 0.05 1.41 -21.66
C ILE A 121 -1.31 1.67 -21.02
N LEU A 122 -2.38 1.06 -21.51
CA LEU A 122 -3.73 1.25 -20.95
C LEU A 122 -3.81 0.80 -19.49
N LEU A 123 -3.25 -0.34 -19.13
CA LEU A 123 -3.20 -0.83 -17.76
C LEU A 123 -2.36 0.10 -16.86
N SER A 124 -1.20 0.55 -17.34
CA SER A 124 -0.38 1.50 -16.61
C SER A 124 -1.11 2.83 -16.41
N THR A 125 -1.75 3.35 -17.46
CA THR A 125 -2.55 4.57 -17.37
C THR A 125 -3.71 4.42 -16.39
N TYR A 126 -4.46 3.31 -16.48
CA TYR A 126 -5.53 3.00 -15.55
C TYR A 126 -5.04 2.97 -14.10
N GLY A 127 -3.97 2.23 -13.84
CA GLY A 127 -3.43 2.10 -12.48
C GLY A 127 -2.85 3.39 -11.92
N THR A 128 -2.27 4.25 -12.78
CA THR A 128 -1.62 5.50 -12.36
C THR A 128 -2.63 6.65 -12.21
N LEU A 129 -3.59 6.78 -13.12
CA LEU A 129 -4.46 7.95 -13.18
C LEU A 129 -5.88 7.70 -12.65
N PHE A 130 -6.31 6.44 -12.53
CA PHE A 130 -7.67 6.11 -12.08
C PHE A 130 -7.68 5.30 -10.80
N GLU A 131 -7.19 4.06 -10.78
CA GLU A 131 -7.33 3.20 -9.61
C GLU A 131 -6.60 3.74 -8.38
N ARG A 132 -5.43 4.33 -8.55
CA ARG A 132 -4.67 4.97 -7.47
C ARG A 132 -5.43 6.09 -6.75
N LEU A 133 -6.34 6.78 -7.47
CA LEU A 133 -7.12 7.90 -6.95
C LEU A 133 -8.50 7.46 -6.43
N HIS A 134 -8.86 6.20 -6.58
CA HIS A 134 -10.18 5.68 -6.21
C HIS A 134 -10.12 4.98 -4.86
N THR A 135 -10.25 5.73 -3.77
CA THR A 135 -10.31 5.19 -2.40
C THR A 135 -11.61 4.43 -2.20
N VAL A 136 -11.52 3.18 -1.76
CA VAL A 136 -12.68 2.33 -1.45
C VAL A 136 -12.93 2.28 0.04
N ARG A 137 -14.20 2.20 0.44
CA ARG A 137 -14.61 1.95 1.80
C ARG A 137 -14.67 0.45 2.06
N ARG A 138 -14.14 0.00 3.22
CA ARG A 138 -14.21 -1.37 3.71
C ARG A 138 -14.85 -1.39 5.08
N ASP A 139 -15.97 -2.07 5.24
CA ASP A 139 -16.68 -2.17 6.50
C ASP A 139 -16.60 -3.60 7.03
N TYR A 140 -16.21 -3.73 8.30
CA TYR A 140 -16.08 -5.00 9.01
C TYR A 140 -16.80 -4.94 10.35
N VAL A 141 -17.40 -6.06 10.72
CA VAL A 141 -17.94 -6.29 12.06
C VAL A 141 -16.98 -7.25 12.77
N ILE A 142 -16.52 -6.85 13.95
CA ILE A 142 -15.59 -7.64 14.75
C ILE A 142 -16.31 -8.13 16.00
N PRO A 143 -16.73 -9.40 16.01
CA PRO A 143 -17.36 -10.01 17.18
C PRO A 143 -16.29 -10.28 18.24
N ILE A 144 -16.50 -9.73 19.43
CA ILE A 144 -15.54 -9.81 20.55
C ILE A 144 -16.23 -10.39 21.77
N VAL A 145 -15.65 -11.47 22.30
CA VAL A 145 -16.04 -12.04 23.58
C VAL A 145 -15.55 -11.13 24.71
N HIS A 146 -16.39 -10.87 25.71
CA HIS A 146 -16.08 -10.00 26.85
C HIS A 146 -15.81 -8.53 26.52
N LEU A 147 -16.27 -8.03 25.35
CA LEU A 147 -16.20 -6.60 25.04
C LEU A 147 -16.90 -5.80 26.15
N PRO A 148 -16.25 -4.76 26.74
CA PRO A 148 -16.91 -3.84 27.66
C PRO A 148 -18.18 -3.26 27.04
N HIS A 149 -19.23 -3.06 27.86
CA HIS A 149 -20.50 -2.55 27.36
C HIS A 149 -20.34 -1.17 26.72
N GLU A 150 -19.46 -0.35 27.30
CA GLU A 150 -19.16 1.01 26.87
C GLU A 150 -18.42 1.08 25.53
N ALA A 151 -17.83 -0.05 25.10
CA ALA A 151 -17.17 -0.17 23.80
C ALA A 151 -18.03 -0.89 22.74
N GLU A 152 -19.24 -1.36 23.12
CA GLU A 152 -20.16 -2.01 22.19
C GLU A 152 -20.65 -1.02 21.13
N GLY A 153 -20.55 -1.40 19.86
CA GLY A 153 -20.94 -0.57 18.73
C GLY A 153 -19.90 0.47 18.31
N MET A 154 -18.77 0.57 19.03
CA MET A 154 -17.68 1.48 18.70
C MET A 154 -17.15 1.21 17.28
N VAL A 155 -16.93 2.29 16.53
CA VAL A 155 -16.41 2.24 15.16
C VAL A 155 -15.01 2.82 15.12
N ILE A 156 -14.06 2.00 14.73
CA ILE A 156 -12.67 2.39 14.49
C ILE A 156 -12.49 2.58 12.98
N ALA A 157 -12.09 3.79 12.55
CA ALA A 157 -11.63 4.00 11.18
C ALA A 157 -10.11 3.80 11.13
N GLN A 158 -9.59 3.15 10.08
CA GLN A 158 -8.15 2.97 9.89
C GLN A 158 -7.69 3.61 8.59
N ILE A 159 -6.57 4.34 8.69
CA ILE A 159 -5.74 4.78 7.58
C ILE A 159 -4.29 4.32 7.79
N SER A 160 -3.55 4.19 6.70
CA SER A 160 -2.15 3.72 6.72
C SER A 160 -1.44 4.09 5.43
N ASP A 161 -0.11 4.14 5.47
CA ASP A 161 0.73 4.19 4.25
C ASP A 161 0.30 5.31 3.29
N ILE A 162 0.19 6.53 3.80
CA ILE A 162 -0.21 7.72 3.02
C ILE A 162 0.94 8.19 2.14
N HIS A 163 2.18 8.17 2.66
CA HIS A 163 3.37 8.63 1.96
C HIS A 163 3.20 10.02 1.35
N LEU A 164 2.95 11.00 2.24
CA LEU A 164 2.81 12.39 1.84
C LEU A 164 4.00 12.87 1.01
N GLY A 165 3.72 13.49 -0.12
CA GLY A 165 4.73 13.98 -1.07
C GLY A 165 4.15 14.16 -2.46
N VAL A 166 4.89 13.72 -3.48
CA VAL A 166 4.54 13.92 -4.89
C VAL A 166 3.20 13.29 -5.29
N TYR A 167 2.80 12.19 -4.64
CA TYR A 167 1.65 11.39 -5.07
C TYR A 167 0.42 11.54 -4.18
N PHE A 168 0.58 12.10 -3.01
CA PHE A 168 -0.49 12.38 -2.06
C PHE A 168 -0.15 13.69 -1.35
N SER A 169 -0.90 14.72 -1.63
CA SER A 169 -0.65 16.07 -1.12
C SER A 169 -1.22 16.27 0.29
N VAL A 170 -0.89 17.39 0.91
CA VAL A 170 -1.47 17.79 2.20
C VAL A 170 -2.97 18.09 2.04
N GLU A 171 -3.37 18.61 0.91
CA GLU A 171 -4.77 18.86 0.54
C GLU A 171 -5.55 17.55 0.37
N ASP A 172 -4.92 16.49 -0.18
CA ASP A 172 -5.53 15.16 -0.26
C ASP A 172 -5.71 14.54 1.13
N LEU A 173 -4.75 14.78 2.06
CA LEU A 173 -4.87 14.35 3.45
C LEU A 173 -6.05 15.04 4.14
N ASP A 174 -6.16 16.35 4.01
CA ASP A 174 -7.27 17.14 4.57
C ASP A 174 -8.62 16.62 4.05
N ALA A 175 -8.75 16.47 2.74
CA ALA A 175 -9.96 15.93 2.10
C ALA A 175 -10.30 14.51 2.58
N LEU A 176 -9.30 13.64 2.76
CA LEU A 176 -9.47 12.28 3.28
C LEU A 176 -10.00 12.32 4.71
N LEU A 177 -9.43 13.15 5.59
CA LEU A 177 -9.84 13.26 7.00
C LEU A 177 -11.25 13.82 7.12
N VAL A 178 -11.62 14.83 6.31
CA VAL A 178 -13.02 15.34 6.22
C VAL A 178 -13.98 14.23 5.82
N GLN A 179 -13.66 13.47 4.77
CA GLN A 179 -14.51 12.36 4.30
C GLN A 179 -14.68 11.27 5.37
N ILE A 180 -13.63 10.97 6.14
CA ILE A 180 -13.71 10.00 7.24
C ILE A 180 -14.58 10.55 8.37
N ALA A 181 -14.39 11.81 8.75
CA ALA A 181 -15.16 12.45 9.83
C ALA A 181 -16.67 12.50 9.52
N GLU A 182 -17.07 12.68 8.26
CA GLU A 182 -18.48 12.62 7.82
C GLU A 182 -19.13 11.27 8.13
N THR A 183 -18.36 10.18 8.19
CA THR A 183 -18.86 8.85 8.56
C THR A 183 -19.03 8.64 10.06
N LYS A 184 -18.56 9.60 10.87
CA LYS A 184 -18.66 9.64 12.34
C LYS A 184 -18.10 8.40 13.04
N PRO A 185 -16.86 7.99 12.78
CA PRO A 185 -16.22 6.96 13.58
C PRO A 185 -15.92 7.50 14.98
N ASP A 186 -15.82 6.62 15.97
CA ASP A 186 -15.47 7.02 17.33
C ASP A 186 -13.99 7.41 17.44
N LEU A 187 -13.09 6.70 16.75
CA LEU A 187 -11.67 7.02 16.69
C LEU A 187 -11.07 6.76 15.30
N LEU A 188 -9.95 7.44 15.04
CA LEU A 188 -9.12 7.20 13.86
C LEU A 188 -7.82 6.49 14.28
N ALA A 189 -7.62 5.28 13.76
CA ALA A 189 -6.38 4.53 13.89
C ALA A 189 -5.45 4.81 12.71
N VAL A 190 -4.23 5.23 12.98
CA VAL A 190 -3.17 5.50 12.00
C VAL A 190 -2.06 4.48 12.17
N THR A 191 -1.87 3.62 11.17
CA THR A 191 -0.90 2.52 11.27
C THR A 191 0.39 2.79 10.48
N GLY A 192 0.92 4.01 10.60
CA GLY A 192 2.26 4.39 10.14
C GLY A 192 2.36 4.89 8.70
N ASP A 193 3.56 5.32 8.35
CA ASP A 193 3.98 5.78 7.03
C ASP A 193 3.13 6.94 6.47
N ILE A 194 2.94 7.99 7.29
CA ILE A 194 2.31 9.25 6.85
C ILE A 194 3.37 10.20 6.29
N PHE A 195 4.45 10.43 7.05
CA PHE A 195 5.41 11.51 6.82
C PHE A 195 6.56 11.04 5.93
N ASP A 196 6.53 11.41 4.64
CA ASP A 196 7.54 10.98 3.65
C ASP A 196 8.26 12.15 2.95
N ASP A 197 7.87 13.39 3.20
CA ASP A 197 8.51 14.60 2.65
C ASP A 197 8.72 15.65 3.74
N GLU A 198 9.99 15.92 4.07
CA GLU A 198 10.39 16.86 5.14
C GLU A 198 9.83 18.27 4.95
N GLN A 199 9.61 18.71 3.69
CA GLN A 199 9.14 20.06 3.38
C GLN A 199 7.68 20.28 3.78
N ILE A 200 6.86 19.23 3.70
CA ILE A 200 5.42 19.31 3.97
C ILE A 200 4.98 18.64 5.27
N ASN A 201 5.88 17.90 5.93
CA ASN A 201 5.57 17.15 7.16
C ASN A 201 4.98 18.04 8.26
N SER A 202 5.50 19.27 8.46
CA SER A 202 4.96 20.18 9.48
C SER A 202 3.52 20.58 9.19
N ARG A 203 3.21 20.89 7.92
CA ARG A 203 1.85 21.25 7.50
C ARG A 203 0.90 20.04 7.61
N ALA A 204 1.39 18.84 7.27
CA ALA A 204 0.62 17.61 7.44
C ALA A 204 0.28 17.34 8.93
N ALA A 205 1.22 17.59 9.84
CA ALA A 205 0.96 17.50 11.26
C ALA A 205 -0.11 18.51 11.72
N GLU A 206 -0.10 19.73 11.20
CA GLU A 206 -1.13 20.75 11.50
C GLU A 206 -2.53 20.30 11.03
N ILE A 207 -2.62 19.66 9.88
CA ILE A 207 -3.87 19.06 9.37
C ILE A 207 -4.35 17.95 10.33
N LEU A 208 -3.49 17.02 10.74
CA LEU A 208 -3.87 16.00 11.72
C LEU A 208 -4.39 16.61 13.03
N VAL A 209 -3.72 17.64 13.53
CA VAL A 209 -4.14 18.37 14.75
C VAL A 209 -5.51 19.03 14.56
N SER A 210 -5.74 19.67 13.42
CA SER A 210 -7.02 20.36 13.15
C SER A 210 -8.22 19.41 13.13
N HIS A 211 -8.02 18.16 12.67
CA HIS A 211 -9.05 17.11 12.61
C HIS A 211 -9.12 16.22 13.86
N ALA A 212 -8.19 16.35 14.82
CA ALA A 212 -8.15 15.44 15.97
C ALA A 212 -9.45 15.41 16.79
N LYS A 213 -10.18 16.52 16.84
CA LYS A 213 -11.46 16.66 17.57
C LYS A 213 -12.68 16.17 16.80
N ASP A 214 -12.53 15.85 15.53
CA ASP A 214 -13.61 15.28 14.71
C ASP A 214 -13.89 13.82 15.10
N TYR A 215 -12.97 13.20 15.85
CA TYR A 215 -13.05 11.84 16.37
C TYR A 215 -13.23 11.89 17.90
N PRO A 216 -14.39 11.48 18.45
CA PRO A 216 -14.67 11.59 19.88
C PRO A 216 -13.60 10.95 20.80
N ASP A 217 -13.04 9.81 20.39
CA ASP A 217 -11.98 9.11 21.12
C ASP A 217 -10.57 9.42 20.56
N GLY A 218 -10.45 10.43 19.69
CA GLY A 218 -9.18 10.95 19.18
C GLY A 218 -8.55 10.15 18.03
N ILE A 219 -7.31 10.56 17.70
CA ILE A 219 -6.44 9.89 16.71
C ILE A 219 -5.41 9.04 17.45
N TRP A 220 -5.30 7.77 17.10
CA TRP A 220 -4.36 6.80 17.68
C TRP A 220 -3.36 6.37 16.64
N TYR A 221 -2.08 6.60 16.90
CA TYR A 221 -1.06 6.49 15.88
C TYR A 221 0.14 5.65 16.36
N CYS A 222 0.46 4.57 15.64
CA CYS A 222 1.76 3.91 15.71
C CYS A 222 2.57 4.28 14.47
N ILE A 223 3.87 4.53 14.63
CA ILE A 223 4.74 4.96 13.54
C ILE A 223 5.19 3.81 12.66
N GLY A 224 5.46 4.10 11.37
CA GLY A 224 6.03 3.16 10.43
C GLY A 224 7.54 3.38 10.21
N ASN A 225 8.09 2.74 9.19
CA ASN A 225 9.51 2.86 8.88
C ASN A 225 9.87 4.18 8.16
N HIS A 226 8.95 4.79 7.44
CA HIS A 226 9.20 6.04 6.72
C HIS A 226 9.33 7.22 7.65
N GLU A 227 8.66 7.26 8.80
CA GLU A 227 8.89 8.27 9.83
C GLU A 227 10.34 8.31 10.29
N TYR A 228 11.03 7.16 10.33
CA TYR A 228 12.46 7.09 10.63
C TYR A 228 13.33 7.51 9.44
N TYR A 229 12.99 7.07 8.21
CA TYR A 229 13.77 7.40 7.02
C TYR A 229 13.74 8.89 6.67
N ARG A 230 12.67 9.58 7.05
CA ARG A 230 12.42 10.99 6.75
C ARG A 230 12.59 11.92 7.94
N ASN A 231 13.28 11.45 8.98
CA ASN A 231 13.54 12.25 10.18
C ASN A 231 12.29 12.95 10.75
N ALA A 232 11.14 12.26 10.69
CA ALA A 232 9.87 12.81 11.18
C ALA A 232 9.76 12.80 12.73
N ARG A 233 10.79 12.33 13.44
CA ARG A 233 10.79 12.25 14.90
C ARG A 233 10.42 13.56 15.60
N PRO A 234 10.91 14.75 15.19
CA PRO A 234 10.48 16.02 15.81
C PRO A 234 8.99 16.30 15.62
N ILE A 235 8.41 15.88 14.50
CA ILE A 235 6.98 15.99 14.21
C ILE A 235 6.18 15.06 15.13
N VAL A 236 6.61 13.82 15.27
CA VAL A 236 5.99 12.84 16.17
C VAL A 236 6.02 13.33 17.63
N GLU A 237 7.15 13.86 18.09
CA GLU A 237 7.27 14.42 19.44
C GLU A 237 6.37 15.67 19.66
N ARG A 238 6.15 16.46 18.61
CA ARG A 238 5.17 17.57 18.65
C ARG A 238 3.75 17.03 18.77
N LEU A 239 3.38 16.03 17.97
CA LEU A 239 2.04 15.44 18.00
C LEU A 239 1.69 14.80 19.34
N LYS A 240 2.67 14.27 20.08
CA LYS A 240 2.47 13.74 21.45
C LYS A 240 1.98 14.78 22.46
N GLN A 241 2.14 16.07 22.17
CA GLN A 241 1.70 17.14 23.06
C GLN A 241 0.23 17.51 22.86
N GLU A 242 -0.42 16.97 21.83
CA GLU A 242 -1.80 17.25 21.48
C GLU A 242 -2.76 16.29 22.23
N SER A 243 -3.72 16.84 22.94
CA SER A 243 -4.59 16.07 23.85
C SER A 243 -5.52 15.05 23.19
N HIS A 244 -5.73 15.15 21.89
CA HIS A 244 -6.59 14.24 21.11
C HIS A 244 -5.79 13.39 20.09
N ILE A 245 -4.45 13.37 20.25
CA ILE A 245 -3.57 12.54 19.42
C ILE A 245 -2.72 11.66 20.35
N HIS A 246 -2.92 10.36 20.27
CA HIS A 246 -2.24 9.35 21.07
C HIS A 246 -1.17 8.66 20.23
N ILE A 247 0.10 8.99 20.49
CA ILE A 247 1.24 8.39 19.79
C ILE A 247 1.76 7.21 20.63
N LEU A 248 1.59 6.01 20.11
CA LEU A 248 1.96 4.79 20.82
C LEU A 248 3.25 4.19 20.25
N LEU A 249 4.27 4.12 21.11
CA LEU A 249 5.60 3.56 20.80
C LEU A 249 5.96 2.52 21.86
N ASN A 250 5.62 1.26 21.62
CA ASN A 250 5.77 0.16 22.56
C ASN A 250 5.07 0.44 23.91
N GLY A 251 3.85 0.97 23.82
CA GLY A 251 3.03 1.34 24.97
C GLY A 251 1.56 1.13 24.70
N ALA A 252 0.73 1.30 25.73
CA ALA A 252 -0.71 1.20 25.64
C ALA A 252 -1.39 2.26 26.50
N GLU A 253 -2.54 2.74 26.06
CA GLU A 253 -3.36 3.69 26.80
C GLU A 253 -4.81 3.22 26.85
N ARG A 254 -5.50 3.56 27.94
CA ARG A 254 -6.92 3.28 28.11
C ARG A 254 -7.75 4.27 27.32
N VAL A 255 -8.74 3.79 26.59
CA VAL A 255 -9.72 4.67 25.93
C VAL A 255 -10.71 5.16 26.97
N VAL A 256 -10.69 6.46 27.22
CA VAL A 256 -11.53 7.08 28.27
C VAL A 256 -13.01 6.91 27.95
N GLY A 257 -13.79 6.43 28.92
CA GLY A 257 -15.23 6.22 28.74
C GLY A 257 -15.62 4.90 28.06
N ARG A 258 -14.65 4.04 27.71
CA ARG A 258 -14.89 2.74 27.03
C ARG A 258 -14.66 1.51 27.93
N GLY A 259 -14.79 1.67 29.25
CA GLY A 259 -14.55 0.58 30.21
C GLY A 259 -13.08 0.19 30.30
N ASP A 260 -12.79 -1.10 30.49
CA ASP A 260 -11.41 -1.61 30.48
C ASP A 260 -10.98 -1.99 29.05
N PHE A 261 -11.07 -1.00 28.17
CA PHE A 261 -10.67 -1.10 26.77
C PHE A 261 -9.42 -0.25 26.52
N TYR A 262 -8.40 -0.88 25.92
CA TYR A 262 -7.09 -0.29 25.66
C TYR A 262 -6.78 -0.28 24.18
N ILE A 263 -5.94 0.66 23.75
CA ILE A 263 -5.25 0.63 22.48
C ILE A 263 -3.76 0.54 22.78
N ALA A 264 -3.11 -0.47 22.25
CA ALA A 264 -1.67 -0.65 22.31
C ALA A 264 -1.04 -0.31 20.95
N GLY A 265 0.16 0.21 20.95
CA GLY A 265 0.92 0.46 19.74
C GLY A 265 2.37 0.00 19.87
N VAL A 266 2.88 -0.63 18.83
CA VAL A 266 4.26 -1.10 18.76
C VAL A 266 5.04 -0.32 17.73
N ASP A 267 6.35 -0.21 17.96
CA ASP A 267 7.29 0.41 17.05
C ASP A 267 7.67 -0.53 15.89
N TYR A 268 8.29 0.02 14.85
CA TYR A 268 8.71 -0.75 13.69
C TYR A 268 10.04 -1.50 13.96
N PRO A 269 10.07 -2.83 13.80
CA PRO A 269 11.27 -3.63 14.04
C PRO A 269 12.20 -3.59 12.82
N PHE A 270 13.36 -2.95 12.93
CA PHE A 270 14.36 -2.84 11.85
C PHE A 270 15.32 -4.02 11.76
N ALA A 271 15.41 -4.86 12.78
CA ALA A 271 16.24 -6.03 12.77
C ALA A 271 15.87 -7.01 11.64
N ARG A 272 16.77 -7.90 11.27
CA ARG A 272 16.56 -8.89 10.21
C ARG A 272 16.81 -10.32 10.71
N GLY A 273 16.22 -11.30 10.02
CA GLY A 273 16.38 -12.71 10.36
C GLY A 273 15.91 -13.02 11.79
N ALA A 274 16.67 -13.81 12.55
CA ALA A 274 16.28 -14.19 13.92
C ALA A 274 16.17 -12.98 14.87
N ALA A 275 16.97 -11.93 14.68
CA ALA A 275 16.92 -10.73 15.49
C ALA A 275 15.62 -9.93 15.29
N PHE A 276 14.99 -10.03 14.13
CA PHE A 276 13.68 -9.44 13.87
C PHE A 276 12.61 -10.00 14.82
N TYR A 277 12.50 -11.31 14.92
CA TYR A 277 11.51 -11.94 15.79
C TYR A 277 11.74 -11.63 17.27
N LYS A 278 13.01 -11.54 17.68
CA LYS A 278 13.36 -11.13 19.05
C LYS A 278 12.93 -9.68 19.31
N GLN A 279 13.31 -8.75 18.45
CA GLN A 279 12.94 -7.33 18.58
C GLN A 279 11.43 -7.12 18.58
N LYS A 280 10.73 -7.82 17.68
CA LYS A 280 9.27 -7.79 17.60
C LYS A 280 8.62 -8.26 18.91
N ALA A 281 9.07 -9.39 19.47
CA ALA A 281 8.56 -9.91 20.74
C ALA A 281 8.84 -8.96 21.91
N GLU A 282 10.03 -8.31 21.93
CA GLU A 282 10.38 -7.31 22.96
C GLU A 282 9.46 -6.10 22.88
N TYR A 283 9.16 -5.59 21.68
CA TYR A 283 8.27 -4.45 21.46
C TYR A 283 6.83 -4.77 21.87
N PHE A 284 6.33 -5.93 21.46
CA PHE A 284 5.01 -6.39 21.85
C PHE A 284 4.88 -6.56 23.38
N ALA A 285 5.85 -7.21 24.02
CA ALA A 285 5.87 -7.39 25.47
C ALA A 285 5.91 -6.06 26.22
N ALA A 286 6.68 -5.07 25.71
CA ALA A 286 6.74 -3.73 26.30
C ALA A 286 5.38 -3.03 26.22
N ALA A 287 4.70 -3.06 25.06
CA ALA A 287 3.38 -2.48 24.88
C ALA A 287 2.34 -3.12 25.80
N MET A 288 2.32 -4.44 25.89
CA MET A 288 1.34 -5.17 26.70
C MET A 288 1.58 -5.10 28.19
N LYS A 289 2.79 -4.68 28.63
CA LYS A 289 3.09 -4.50 30.05
C LYS A 289 2.23 -3.41 30.72
N GLU A 290 1.80 -2.43 29.95
CA GLU A 290 0.96 -1.33 30.42
C GLU A 290 -0.53 -1.69 30.44
N VAL A 291 -0.90 -2.83 29.88
CA VAL A 291 -2.27 -3.32 29.84
C VAL A 291 -2.58 -4.16 31.08
N PRO A 292 -3.61 -3.82 31.89
CA PRO A 292 -4.03 -4.65 33.01
C PRO A 292 -4.42 -6.06 32.56
N ALA A 293 -4.17 -7.04 33.42
CA ALA A 293 -4.51 -8.44 33.15
C ALA A 293 -6.01 -8.59 32.87
N GLY A 294 -6.35 -9.17 31.73
CA GLY A 294 -7.72 -9.39 31.29
C GLY A 294 -8.39 -8.20 30.58
N ALA A 295 -7.75 -7.03 30.54
CA ALA A 295 -8.25 -5.90 29.76
C ALA A 295 -8.20 -6.17 28.25
N LEU A 296 -9.19 -5.71 27.55
CA LEU A 296 -9.35 -5.93 26.12
C LEU A 296 -8.56 -4.86 25.33
N THR A 297 -7.81 -5.32 24.34
CA THR A 297 -6.87 -4.43 23.63
C THR A 297 -7.01 -4.53 22.13
N VAL A 298 -7.03 -3.39 21.43
CA VAL A 298 -6.75 -3.32 19.99
C VAL A 298 -5.28 -2.95 19.81
N LEU A 299 -4.55 -3.72 18.98
CA LEU A 299 -3.14 -3.48 18.69
C LEU A 299 -3.01 -2.70 17.39
N LEU A 300 -2.25 -1.61 17.42
CA LEU A 300 -1.77 -0.90 16.24
C LEU A 300 -0.30 -1.28 15.99
N ALA A 301 -0.02 -1.72 14.79
CA ALA A 301 1.34 -2.08 14.37
C ALA A 301 1.53 -1.73 12.90
N HIS A 302 2.67 -1.16 12.52
CA HIS A 302 2.90 -0.97 11.10
C HIS A 302 3.22 -2.31 10.41
N HIS A 303 4.08 -3.16 10.99
CA HIS A 303 4.48 -4.44 10.41
C HIS A 303 3.42 -5.54 10.64
N PRO A 304 2.95 -6.26 9.58
CA PRO A 304 1.81 -7.17 9.67
C PRO A 304 2.07 -8.45 10.50
N GLU A 305 3.32 -8.85 10.72
CA GLU A 305 3.63 -10.06 11.49
C GLU A 305 3.35 -9.94 13.00
N PHE A 306 3.01 -8.75 13.53
CA PHE A 306 2.49 -8.61 14.90
C PHE A 306 1.12 -9.26 15.11
N ILE A 307 0.41 -9.59 14.04
CA ILE A 307 -0.82 -10.41 14.09
C ILE A 307 -0.55 -11.74 14.79
N ASP A 308 0.66 -12.31 14.64
CA ASP A 308 1.01 -13.57 15.29
C ASP A 308 1.13 -13.43 16.79
N ASP A 309 1.85 -12.41 17.28
CA ASP A 309 2.05 -12.18 18.72
C ASP A 309 0.72 -11.87 19.40
N ALA A 310 -0.11 -11.04 18.77
CA ALA A 310 -1.44 -10.70 19.27
C ALA A 310 -2.34 -11.94 19.40
N ALA A 311 -2.32 -12.82 18.39
CA ALA A 311 -3.10 -14.05 18.40
C ALA A 311 -2.65 -15.07 19.44
N GLU A 312 -1.36 -15.08 19.79
CA GLU A 312 -0.81 -15.94 20.85
C GLU A 312 -1.09 -15.39 22.25
N TYR A 313 -1.19 -14.07 22.39
CA TYR A 313 -1.44 -13.42 23.67
C TYR A 313 -2.89 -13.59 24.18
N GLY A 314 -3.87 -13.60 23.30
CA GLY A 314 -5.25 -14.00 23.58
C GLY A 314 -6.22 -12.86 23.96
N THR A 315 -5.76 -11.74 24.55
CA THR A 315 -6.62 -10.59 24.90
C THR A 315 -6.58 -9.44 23.88
N VAL A 316 -6.06 -9.71 22.67
CA VAL A 316 -5.95 -8.76 21.56
C VAL A 316 -6.82 -9.24 20.41
N PRO A 317 -8.15 -9.01 20.47
CA PRO A 317 -9.09 -9.52 19.47
C PRO A 317 -8.93 -8.89 18.09
N LEU A 318 -8.32 -7.70 17.99
CA LEU A 318 -8.10 -7.01 16.73
C LEU A 318 -6.70 -6.40 16.67
N THR A 319 -5.99 -6.68 15.59
CA THR A 319 -4.69 -6.06 15.26
C THR A 319 -4.81 -5.34 13.92
N LEU A 320 -4.54 -4.05 13.90
CA LEU A 320 -4.57 -3.20 12.70
C LEU A 320 -3.14 -2.95 12.23
N THR A 321 -2.86 -3.24 10.95
CA THR A 321 -1.52 -3.15 10.39
C THR A 321 -1.49 -2.49 9.01
N GLY A 322 -0.30 -2.09 8.53
CA GLY A 322 -0.05 -1.46 7.24
C GLY A 322 1.12 -2.09 6.48
N HIS A 323 2.03 -1.23 6.00
CA HIS A 323 3.34 -1.54 5.43
C HIS A 323 3.37 -2.18 4.05
N THR A 324 2.44 -3.05 3.72
CA THR A 324 2.53 -3.91 2.53
C THR A 324 1.95 -3.28 1.28
N HIS A 325 1.18 -2.21 1.43
CA HIS A 325 0.35 -1.61 0.37
C HIS A 325 -0.54 -2.63 -0.36
N GLY A 326 -0.84 -3.77 0.26
CA GLY A 326 -1.54 -4.88 -0.38
C GLY A 326 -0.83 -5.44 -1.61
N SER A 327 0.51 -5.25 -1.73
CA SER A 327 1.38 -5.42 -2.90
C SER A 327 1.13 -4.45 -4.07
N GLN A 328 0.19 -3.52 -3.98
CA GLN A 328 -0.29 -2.58 -5.02
C GLN A 328 -0.79 -3.26 -6.31
N PHE A 329 -0.52 -4.53 -6.52
CA PHE A 329 -0.93 -5.32 -7.67
C PHE A 329 -1.72 -6.54 -7.23
N GLY A 330 -2.85 -6.79 -7.89
CA GLY A 330 -3.70 -7.93 -7.58
C GLY A 330 -4.62 -8.34 -8.71
N ILE A 331 -5.18 -9.55 -8.59
CA ILE A 331 -6.20 -10.08 -9.48
C ILE A 331 -7.31 -10.69 -8.61
N ILE A 332 -8.54 -10.24 -8.82
CA ILE A 332 -9.75 -10.77 -8.14
C ILE A 332 -9.53 -10.85 -6.62
N GLY A 333 -9.04 -9.74 -6.01
CA GLY A 333 -8.83 -9.68 -4.57
C GLY A 333 -7.54 -10.33 -4.05
N HIS A 334 -6.78 -11.05 -4.86
CA HIS A 334 -5.53 -11.70 -4.44
C HIS A 334 -4.30 -10.88 -4.83
N PRO A 335 -3.30 -10.73 -3.92
CA PRO A 335 -2.05 -10.04 -4.24
C PRO A 335 -1.24 -10.83 -5.27
N LEU A 336 -0.65 -10.15 -6.27
CA LEU A 336 0.22 -10.78 -7.25
C LEU A 336 1.63 -11.05 -6.71
N PHE A 337 2.08 -10.24 -5.76
CA PHE A 337 3.42 -10.34 -5.17
C PHE A 337 3.32 -10.44 -3.64
N PRO A 338 2.97 -11.61 -3.07
CA PRO A 338 2.85 -11.79 -1.63
C PRO A 338 4.24 -11.96 -0.99
N VAL A 339 4.98 -10.85 -0.86
CA VAL A 339 6.33 -10.83 -0.28
C VAL A 339 6.29 -11.02 1.24
N PHE A 340 5.21 -10.57 1.88
CA PHE A 340 4.99 -10.70 3.32
C PHE A 340 4.11 -11.90 3.65
N LYS A 341 4.25 -12.44 4.86
CA LYS A 341 3.40 -13.52 5.37
C LYS A 341 1.92 -13.16 5.28
N TYR A 342 1.58 -11.93 5.65
CA TYR A 342 0.27 -11.33 5.50
C TYR A 342 0.40 -10.11 4.60
N THR A 343 -0.33 -10.09 3.50
CA THR A 343 -0.15 -9.04 2.48
C THR A 343 -1.29 -8.05 2.43
N ARG A 344 -2.55 -8.48 2.59
CA ARG A 344 -3.71 -7.58 2.61
C ARG A 344 -4.97 -8.22 3.15
N GLY A 345 -5.88 -7.37 3.67
CA GLY A 345 -7.22 -7.73 4.07
C GLY A 345 -7.29 -8.41 5.42
N MET A 346 -8.44 -9.00 5.71
CA MET A 346 -8.72 -9.64 6.98
C MET A 346 -8.03 -11.00 7.11
N VAL A 347 -7.33 -11.18 8.21
CA VAL A 347 -6.69 -12.44 8.62
C VAL A 347 -7.38 -12.91 9.91
N ARG A 348 -7.84 -14.15 9.96
CA ARG A 348 -8.32 -14.76 11.21
C ARG A 348 -7.28 -15.76 11.69
N LYS A 349 -6.84 -15.60 12.93
CA LYS A 349 -5.92 -16.52 13.59
C LYS A 349 -6.45 -16.83 14.99
N ASN A 350 -6.79 -18.09 15.25
CA ASN A 350 -7.56 -18.49 16.43
C ASN A 350 -8.89 -17.70 16.49
N GLU A 351 -9.19 -17.07 17.63
CA GLU A 351 -10.37 -16.21 17.79
C GLU A 351 -10.08 -14.72 17.51
N ASN A 352 -8.86 -14.40 17.07
CA ASN A 352 -8.39 -13.03 16.88
C ASN A 352 -8.42 -12.64 15.39
N TYR A 353 -8.65 -11.36 15.14
CA TYR A 353 -8.65 -10.76 13.82
C TYR A 353 -7.41 -9.90 13.64
N GLY A 354 -6.75 -10.05 12.51
CA GLY A 354 -5.73 -9.15 12.02
C GLY A 354 -6.19 -8.49 10.74
N TYR A 355 -5.90 -7.22 10.54
CA TYR A 355 -6.17 -6.55 9.28
C TYR A 355 -4.90 -5.93 8.72
N VAL A 356 -4.62 -6.23 7.46
CA VAL A 356 -3.49 -5.66 6.72
C VAL A 356 -4.04 -4.67 5.71
N HIS A 357 -3.84 -3.39 5.99
CA HIS A 357 -4.35 -2.28 5.21
C HIS A 357 -3.62 -2.16 3.86
N CYS A 358 -4.35 -1.83 2.80
CA CYS A 358 -3.76 -1.66 1.47
C CYS A 358 -3.10 -0.30 1.25
N GLY A 359 -3.13 0.60 2.24
CA GLY A 359 -2.64 1.97 2.16
C GLY A 359 -3.65 2.93 1.52
N ASN A 360 -3.62 4.19 1.95
CA ASN A 360 -4.39 5.28 1.33
C ASN A 360 -3.60 5.96 0.21
N GLY A 361 -2.30 6.13 0.41
CA GLY A 361 -1.38 6.65 -0.59
C GLY A 361 -0.71 5.56 -1.42
N SER A 362 0.42 5.90 -2.00
CA SER A 362 1.18 4.96 -2.84
C SER A 362 2.66 5.29 -2.73
N TRP A 363 3.44 4.35 -2.26
CA TRP A 363 4.89 4.44 -2.37
C TRP A 363 5.35 4.41 -3.84
N PHE A 364 4.69 3.57 -4.64
CA PHE A 364 4.84 3.50 -6.09
C PHE A 364 3.51 3.91 -6.73
N PRO A 365 3.46 4.92 -7.63
CA PRO A 365 2.21 5.57 -8.03
C PRO A 365 1.37 4.77 -9.03
N VAL A 366 1.35 3.45 -8.90
CA VAL A 366 0.53 2.56 -9.72
C VAL A 366 -0.15 1.53 -8.85
N ARG A 367 -1.46 1.41 -9.00
CA ARG A 367 -2.27 0.37 -8.38
C ARG A 367 -3.09 -0.35 -9.43
N ILE A 368 -3.07 -1.68 -9.43
CA ILE A 368 -3.85 -2.51 -10.34
C ILE A 368 -4.47 -3.66 -9.54
N GLY A 369 -5.80 -3.67 -9.39
CA GLY A 369 -6.53 -4.67 -8.61
C GLY A 369 -6.26 -4.58 -7.10
N CYS A 370 -5.82 -3.41 -6.62
CA CYS A 370 -5.57 -3.09 -5.23
C CYS A 370 -5.75 -1.59 -4.98
N PRO A 371 -6.99 -1.07 -5.02
CA PRO A 371 -7.26 0.35 -4.80
C PRO A 371 -6.86 0.78 -3.38
N PRO A 372 -6.60 2.08 -3.17
CA PRO A 372 -6.51 2.66 -1.83
C PRO A 372 -7.79 2.40 -1.04
N GLU A 373 -7.71 2.35 0.28
CA GLU A 373 -8.90 2.06 1.09
C GLU A 373 -8.92 2.86 2.40
N VAL A 374 -10.12 3.02 2.96
CA VAL A 374 -10.35 3.32 4.38
C VAL A 374 -11.12 2.16 4.96
N ALA A 375 -10.60 1.56 6.03
CA ALA A 375 -11.23 0.42 6.67
C ALA A 375 -11.95 0.86 7.95
N TYR A 376 -13.15 0.33 8.18
CA TYR A 376 -13.98 0.61 9.35
C TYR A 376 -14.28 -0.69 10.08
N PHE A 377 -14.06 -0.69 11.39
CA PHE A 377 -14.27 -1.85 12.25
C PHE A 377 -15.29 -1.49 13.32
N ARG A 378 -16.48 -2.09 13.21
CA ARG A 378 -17.49 -2.01 14.26
C ARG A 378 -17.26 -3.14 15.24
N LEU A 379 -17.06 -2.79 16.51
CA LEU A 379 -16.90 -3.77 17.58
C LEU A 379 -18.27 -4.23 18.06
N GLU A 380 -18.52 -5.53 18.07
CA GLU A 380 -19.79 -6.11 18.53
C GLU A 380 -19.55 -7.15 19.63
N ARG A 381 -20.35 -7.06 20.68
CA ARG A 381 -20.28 -8.00 21.77
C ARG A 381 -20.94 -9.32 21.41
N VAL A 382 -20.21 -10.42 21.55
CA VAL A 382 -20.78 -11.76 21.43
C VAL A 382 -21.57 -12.06 22.70
N LYS A 383 -22.88 -12.29 22.56
CA LYS A 383 -23.71 -12.83 23.64
C LYS A 383 -23.35 -14.30 23.80
N GLN A 384 -22.87 -14.68 24.98
CA GLN A 384 -22.67 -16.07 25.37
C GLN A 384 -24.02 -16.78 25.54
#